data_e5bfec85ef84d35389579b95a32a4ae7
#
_entry.id   e5bfec85ef84d35389579b95a32a4ae7
#
_cell.length_a   1.000
_cell.length_b   1.000
_cell.length_c   1.000
_cell.angle_alpha   90.00
_cell.angle_beta   90.00
_cell.angle_gamma   90.00
#
_symmetry.space_group_name_H-M   'P 1'
#
loop_
_entity.id
_entity.type
_entity.pdbx_description
1 polymer ?
#
loop_
_entity_poly.entity_id
_entity_poly.type
_entity_poly.pdbx_seq_one_letter_code
_entity_poly.pdbx_strand_id
1 'polypeptide(L)'
;MKRVVHRKRKRVRNGPALRHKITITKGDTVRVVRGADRGKEGRVLRVDRKRNRVVVQGVRLSKRHRAARSENDQGGIIEFEAPIAVSNVMLLDPKSKEPTRVRRKRDQDGTLERISVRSGQAIPRS
;
A
#
# COMPACT_ATOMS: atom_id res chain seq x y z
N MET A 1 18.69 -47.74 14.85
CA MET A 1 17.83 -46.54 14.83
C MET A 1 18.56 -45.44 14.07
N LYS A 2 17.99 -45.00 12.98
CA LYS A 2 18.52 -43.82 12.26
C LYS A 2 18.04 -42.56 12.98
N ARG A 3 18.96 -41.74 13.50
CA ARG A 3 18.63 -40.40 14.02
C ARG A 3 18.14 -39.52 12.86
N VAL A 4 16.93 -38.99 12.99
CA VAL A 4 16.45 -37.96 12.08
C VAL A 4 17.16 -36.65 12.44
N VAL A 5 18.14 -36.28 11.62
CA VAL A 5 18.82 -35.00 11.80
C VAL A 5 17.94 -33.91 11.17
N HIS A 6 17.25 -33.16 11.98
CA HIS A 6 16.61 -31.94 11.50
C HIS A 6 17.70 -30.93 11.12
N ARG A 7 18.04 -30.89 9.85
CA ARG A 7 18.85 -29.80 9.33
C ARG A 7 18.08 -28.50 9.56
N LYS A 8 18.51 -27.71 10.56
CA LYS A 8 18.06 -26.33 10.66
C LYS A 8 18.32 -25.67 9.30
N ARG A 9 17.25 -25.33 8.59
CA ARG A 9 17.36 -24.53 7.38
C ARG A 9 18.18 -23.29 7.73
N LYS A 10 19.39 -23.18 7.20
CA LYS A 10 20.16 -21.94 7.28
C LYS A 10 19.22 -20.84 6.82
N ARG A 11 18.89 -19.92 7.71
CA ARG A 11 18.24 -18.67 7.29
C ARG A 11 19.16 -18.08 6.24
N VAL A 12 18.73 -18.14 4.99
CA VAL A 12 19.37 -17.37 3.95
C VAL A 12 19.29 -15.93 4.44
N ARG A 13 20.43 -15.34 4.80
CA ARG A 13 20.50 -13.91 5.02
C ARG A 13 20.19 -13.30 3.66
N ASN A 14 18.93 -12.97 3.46
CA ASN A 14 18.53 -12.23 2.29
C ASN A 14 19.39 -10.97 2.26
N GLY A 15 19.98 -10.70 1.11
CA GLY A 15 20.63 -9.43 0.87
C GLY A 15 19.71 -8.25 1.18
N PRO A 16 20.10 -7.01 0.90
CA PRO A 16 19.28 -5.84 1.19
C PRO A 16 17.85 -6.10 0.72
N ALA A 17 16.89 -5.92 1.64
CA ALA A 17 15.49 -6.24 1.38
C ALA A 17 15.04 -5.66 0.03
N LEU A 18 14.59 -6.52 -0.88
CA LEU A 18 14.10 -6.12 -2.18
C LEU A 18 12.94 -5.15 -1.97
N ARG A 19 13.14 -3.91 -2.35
CA ARG A 19 12.06 -2.92 -2.35
C ARG A 19 11.23 -3.12 -3.60
N HIS A 20 9.94 -3.31 -3.42
CA HIS A 20 9.00 -3.37 -4.53
C HIS A 20 8.90 -2.03 -5.23
N LYS A 21 8.91 -2.06 -6.56
CA LYS A 21 8.65 -0.85 -7.36
C LYS A 21 7.15 -0.55 -7.32
N ILE A 22 6.78 0.47 -6.56
CA ILE A 22 5.40 0.88 -6.40
C ILE A 22 5.22 2.23 -7.07
N THR A 23 4.25 2.35 -7.98
CA THR A 23 3.91 3.59 -8.66
C THR A 23 3.03 4.50 -7.82
N ILE A 24 2.38 3.96 -6.81
CA ILE A 24 1.53 4.70 -5.87
C ILE A 24 2.40 5.43 -4.87
N THR A 25 2.12 6.70 -4.63
CA THR A 25 2.80 7.52 -3.63
C THR A 25 1.81 8.06 -2.60
N LYS A 26 2.33 8.49 -1.44
CA LYS A 26 1.52 9.13 -0.41
C LYS A 26 0.77 10.34 -0.98
N GLY A 27 -0.52 10.44 -0.67
CA GLY A 27 -1.37 11.53 -1.12
C GLY A 27 -2.14 11.24 -2.42
N ASP A 28 -1.87 10.13 -3.08
CA ASP A 28 -2.61 9.73 -4.28
C ASP A 28 -4.03 9.27 -3.91
N THR A 29 -4.97 9.50 -4.81
CA THR A 29 -6.32 8.95 -4.71
C THR A 29 -6.37 7.63 -5.46
N VAL A 30 -6.81 6.59 -4.78
CA VAL A 30 -6.90 5.23 -5.33
C VAL A 30 -8.28 4.64 -5.10
N ARG A 31 -8.63 3.65 -5.91
CA ARG A 31 -9.84 2.84 -5.73
C ARG A 31 -9.46 1.41 -5.41
N VAL A 32 -10.13 0.82 -4.44
CA VAL A 32 -9.98 -0.60 -4.12
C VAL A 32 -10.70 -1.43 -5.19
N VAL A 33 -9.97 -2.29 -5.87
CA VAL A 33 -10.49 -3.10 -6.98
C VAL A 33 -10.67 -4.56 -6.61
N ARG A 34 -10.14 -4.98 -5.47
CA ARG A 34 -10.21 -6.36 -4.99
C ARG A 34 -10.28 -6.39 -3.46
N GLY A 35 -10.99 -7.37 -2.92
CA GLY A 35 -11.14 -7.61 -1.50
C GLY A 35 -12.47 -7.13 -0.93
N ALA A 36 -12.59 -7.14 0.41
CA ALA A 36 -13.83 -6.80 1.12
C ALA A 36 -14.27 -5.35 0.91
N ASP A 37 -13.33 -4.43 0.70
CA ASP A 37 -13.60 -3.00 0.50
C ASP A 37 -13.68 -2.59 -0.97
N ARG A 38 -13.86 -3.54 -1.85
CA ARG A 38 -13.96 -3.29 -3.30
C ARG A 38 -14.96 -2.17 -3.62
N GLY A 39 -14.53 -1.23 -4.43
CA GLY A 39 -15.31 -0.07 -4.85
C GLY A 39 -15.11 1.18 -4.01
N LYS A 40 -14.48 1.07 -2.83
CA LYS A 40 -14.15 2.23 -2.01
C LYS A 40 -12.99 3.00 -2.61
N GLU A 41 -13.07 4.31 -2.53
CA GLU A 41 -12.02 5.23 -2.92
C GLU A 41 -11.46 5.93 -1.68
N GLY A 42 -10.19 6.24 -1.72
CA GLY A 42 -9.57 6.95 -0.62
C GLY A 42 -8.19 7.47 -0.98
N ARG A 43 -7.68 8.32 -0.10
CA ARG A 43 -6.36 8.88 -0.22
C ARG A 43 -5.32 7.99 0.44
N VAL A 44 -4.20 7.77 -0.21
CA VAL A 44 -3.09 6.99 0.34
C VAL A 44 -2.42 7.77 1.46
N LEU A 45 -2.44 7.20 2.66
CA LEU A 45 -1.82 7.78 3.85
C LEU A 45 -0.36 7.38 4.00
N ARG A 46 -0.03 6.14 3.62
CA ARG A 46 1.32 5.59 3.75
C ARG A 46 1.55 4.47 2.74
N VAL A 47 2.78 4.36 2.28
CA VAL A 47 3.22 3.27 1.39
C VAL A 47 4.34 2.50 2.07
N ASP A 48 4.17 1.18 2.23
CA ASP A 48 5.19 0.27 2.71
C ASP A 48 5.78 -0.51 1.53
N ARG A 49 6.94 -0.08 1.07
CA ARG A 49 7.61 -0.68 -0.08
C ARG A 49 8.26 -2.02 0.22
N LYS A 50 8.59 -2.28 1.48
CA LYS A 50 9.20 -3.55 1.90
C LYS A 50 8.19 -4.69 1.87
N ARG A 51 6.97 -4.41 2.32
CA ARG A 51 5.88 -5.40 2.42
C ARG A 51 4.91 -5.36 1.25
N ASN A 52 5.11 -4.45 0.31
CA ASN A 52 4.23 -4.23 -0.84
C ASN A 52 2.78 -3.96 -0.43
N ARG A 53 2.60 -3.06 0.54
CA ARG A 53 1.30 -2.69 1.10
C ARG A 53 1.14 -1.19 1.16
N VAL A 54 -0.11 -0.76 1.16
CA VAL A 54 -0.50 0.64 1.30
C VAL A 54 -1.58 0.80 2.36
N VAL A 55 -1.58 1.94 3.02
CA VAL A 55 -2.64 2.36 3.95
C VAL A 55 -3.46 3.43 3.25
N VAL A 56 -4.75 3.18 3.10
CA VAL A 56 -5.69 4.06 2.42
C VAL A 56 -6.74 4.55 3.40
N GLN A 57 -7.01 5.85 3.40
CA GLN A 57 -7.98 6.47 4.28
C GLN A 57 -9.37 5.86 4.08
N GLY A 58 -10.02 5.47 5.18
CA GLY A 58 -11.36 4.88 5.18
C GLY A 58 -11.45 3.44 4.66
N VAL A 59 -10.32 2.82 4.32
CA VAL A 59 -10.27 1.45 3.80
C VAL A 59 -9.68 0.52 4.85
N ARG A 60 -10.26 -0.66 4.98
CA ARG A 60 -9.87 -1.71 5.93
C ARG A 60 -9.75 -1.19 7.36
N LEU A 61 -10.81 -0.56 7.82
CA LEU A 61 -10.91 -0.07 9.18
C LEU A 61 -10.85 -1.23 10.17
N SER A 62 -9.91 -1.15 11.09
CA SER A 62 -9.70 -2.13 12.14
C SER A 62 -9.82 -1.46 13.49
N LYS A 63 -10.32 -2.21 14.48
CA LYS A 63 -10.46 -1.74 15.84
C LYS A 63 -9.41 -2.41 16.72
N ARG A 64 -8.76 -1.62 17.54
CA ARG A 64 -7.78 -2.10 18.51
C ARG A 64 -8.17 -1.64 19.90
N HIS A 65 -8.20 -2.57 20.84
CA HIS A 65 -8.37 -2.25 22.25
C HIS A 65 -7.07 -1.67 22.79
N ARG A 66 -7.17 -0.47 23.36
CA ARG A 66 -6.06 0.16 24.06
C ARG A 66 -6.23 -0.01 25.54
N ALA A 67 -5.24 -0.60 26.22
CA ALA A 67 -5.20 -0.68 27.66
C ALA A 67 -5.00 0.70 28.29
N ALA A 68 -5.64 0.96 29.43
CA ALA A 68 -5.39 2.16 30.21
C ALA A 68 -3.93 2.20 30.68
N ARG A 69 -3.24 3.33 30.43
CA ARG A 69 -1.83 3.52 30.83
C ARG A 69 -1.67 4.17 32.19
N SER A 70 -2.71 4.83 32.70
CA SER A 70 -2.74 5.49 34.00
C SER A 70 -4.15 5.46 34.56
N GLU A 71 -4.32 5.82 35.85
CA GLU A 71 -5.62 5.90 36.50
C GLU A 71 -6.57 6.88 35.81
N ASN A 72 -6.05 7.92 35.18
CA ASN A 72 -6.81 8.93 34.45
C ASN A 72 -7.09 8.54 32.99
N ASP A 73 -6.48 7.48 32.50
CA ASP A 73 -6.66 6.98 31.15
C ASP A 73 -7.67 5.82 31.17
N GLN A 74 -8.85 6.04 30.64
CA GLN A 74 -9.91 5.04 30.65
C GLN A 74 -9.69 3.92 29.63
N GLY A 75 -8.63 4.02 28.81
CA GLY A 75 -8.48 3.10 27.68
C GLY A 75 -9.58 3.34 26.65
N GLY A 76 -9.60 2.57 25.61
CA GLY A 76 -10.64 2.70 24.60
C GLY A 76 -10.41 1.84 23.37
N ILE A 77 -11.37 1.91 22.45
CA ILE A 77 -11.28 1.30 21.14
C ILE A 77 -10.74 2.35 20.17
N ILE A 78 -9.60 2.06 19.55
CA ILE A 78 -9.00 2.90 18.52
C ILE A 78 -9.34 2.31 17.16
N GLU A 79 -9.94 3.10 16.29
CA GLU A 79 -10.08 2.75 14.88
C GLU A 79 -8.86 3.24 14.11
N PHE A 80 -8.34 2.38 13.24
CA PHE A 80 -7.23 2.71 12.36
C PHE A 80 -7.38 1.98 11.03
N GLU A 81 -6.78 2.55 10.00
CA GLU A 81 -6.72 1.91 8.70
C GLU A 81 -5.61 0.86 8.68
N ALA A 82 -5.95 -0.39 8.42
CA ALA A 82 -4.98 -1.46 8.27
C ALA A 82 -4.38 -1.46 6.85
N PRO A 83 -3.11 -1.88 6.70
CA PRO A 83 -2.48 -1.98 5.39
C PRO A 83 -3.19 -3.01 4.50
N ILE A 84 -3.27 -2.71 3.21
CA ILE A 84 -3.78 -3.62 2.18
C ILE A 84 -2.72 -3.83 1.10
N ALA A 85 -2.81 -4.96 0.39
CA ALA A 85 -1.88 -5.24 -0.69
C ALA A 85 -1.99 -4.19 -1.81
N VAL A 86 -0.86 -3.76 -2.35
CA VAL A 86 -0.83 -2.79 -3.46
C VAL A 86 -1.59 -3.31 -4.68
N SER A 87 -1.59 -4.62 -4.90
CA SER A 87 -2.35 -5.25 -5.98
C SER A 87 -3.87 -5.10 -5.86
N ASN A 88 -4.38 -4.74 -4.68
CA ASN A 88 -5.81 -4.57 -4.42
C ASN A 88 -6.30 -3.15 -4.73
N VAL A 89 -5.43 -2.23 -5.06
CA VAL A 89 -5.76 -0.84 -5.36
C VAL A 89 -5.22 -0.42 -6.72
N MET A 90 -5.87 0.54 -7.34
CA MET A 90 -5.43 1.17 -8.60
C MET A 90 -5.55 2.68 -8.50
N LEU A 91 -4.60 3.37 -9.12
CA LEU A 91 -4.68 4.81 -9.28
C LEU A 91 -5.85 5.19 -10.16
N LEU A 92 -6.45 6.34 -9.91
CA LEU A 92 -7.52 6.88 -10.71
C LEU A 92 -6.96 7.72 -11.85
N ASP A 93 -7.58 7.60 -13.02
CA ASP A 93 -7.30 8.46 -14.16
C ASP A 93 -7.71 9.91 -13.83
N PRO A 94 -6.84 10.91 -14.03
CA PRO A 94 -7.19 12.30 -13.75
C PRO A 94 -8.38 12.83 -14.55
N LYS A 95 -8.59 12.31 -15.75
CA LYS A 95 -9.66 12.77 -16.64
C LYS A 95 -11.00 12.06 -16.36
N SER A 96 -11.01 10.73 -16.36
CA SER A 96 -12.25 9.96 -16.24
C SER A 96 -12.58 9.56 -14.81
N LYS A 97 -11.65 9.71 -13.85
CA LYS A 97 -11.78 9.28 -12.46
C LYS A 97 -12.02 7.78 -12.30
N GLU A 98 -11.59 7.00 -13.27
CA GLU A 98 -11.69 5.55 -13.26
C GLU A 98 -10.34 4.87 -12.98
N PRO A 99 -10.32 3.65 -12.45
CA PRO A 99 -9.07 2.93 -12.23
C PRO A 99 -8.29 2.74 -13.52
N THR A 100 -7.00 3.02 -13.50
CA THR A 100 -6.13 2.90 -14.65
C THR A 100 -4.81 2.23 -14.32
N ARG A 101 -4.22 1.59 -15.32
CA ARG A 101 -2.82 1.21 -15.26
C ARG A 101 -1.93 2.43 -15.42
N VAL A 102 -0.71 2.34 -14.93
CA VAL A 102 0.25 3.43 -14.97
C VAL A 102 1.47 3.01 -15.75
N ARG A 103 1.85 3.82 -16.73
CA ARG A 103 3.16 3.75 -17.39
C ARG A 103 4.08 4.81 -16.83
N ARG A 104 5.36 4.51 -16.83
CA ARG A 104 6.41 5.49 -16.52
C ARG A 104 7.00 6.03 -17.81
N LYS A 105 7.03 7.33 -17.92
CA LYS A 105 7.69 8.04 -19.01
C LYS A 105 8.76 8.96 -18.44
N ARG A 106 9.95 8.90 -19.02
CA ARG A 106 11.01 9.81 -18.65
C ARG A 106 10.88 11.08 -19.48
N ASP A 107 10.79 12.21 -18.80
CA ASP A 107 10.73 13.53 -19.42
C ASP A 107 12.12 13.95 -19.93
N GLN A 108 12.18 15.03 -20.73
CA GLN A 108 13.44 15.59 -21.26
C GLN A 108 14.43 15.96 -20.15
N ASP A 109 13.94 16.34 -18.97
CA ASP A 109 14.73 16.65 -17.79
C ASP A 109 15.21 15.42 -17.02
N GLY A 110 14.92 14.22 -17.49
CA GLY A 110 15.24 12.96 -16.80
C GLY A 110 14.28 12.60 -15.67
N THR A 111 13.25 13.37 -15.40
CA THR A 111 12.24 13.12 -14.39
C THR A 111 11.27 12.04 -14.86
N LEU A 112 10.99 11.05 -13.98
CA LEU A 112 10.00 10.01 -14.28
C LEU A 112 8.59 10.53 -13.98
N GLU A 113 7.76 10.58 -15.01
CA GLU A 113 6.35 10.88 -14.91
C GLU A 113 5.50 9.62 -14.93
N ARG A 114 4.40 9.65 -14.20
CA ARG A 114 3.38 8.61 -14.24
C ARG A 114 2.34 8.99 -15.26
N ILE A 115 2.09 8.11 -16.22
CA ILE A 115 1.13 8.33 -17.30
C ILE A 115 0.00 7.33 -17.18
N SER A 116 -1.23 7.83 -17.19
CA SER A 116 -2.42 6.99 -17.25
C SER A 116 -2.50 6.29 -18.61
N VAL A 117 -2.61 4.97 -18.60
CA VAL A 117 -2.79 4.19 -19.84
C VAL A 117 -4.16 4.48 -20.47
N ARG A 118 -5.16 4.79 -19.65
CA ARG A 118 -6.53 5.01 -20.10
C ARG A 118 -6.68 6.32 -20.90
N SER A 119 -6.12 7.41 -20.42
CA SER A 119 -6.27 8.73 -21.05
C SER A 119 -4.98 9.28 -21.65
N GLY A 120 -3.83 8.71 -21.34
CA GLY A 120 -2.54 9.22 -21.75
C GLY A 120 -2.08 10.47 -21.00
N GLN A 121 -2.82 10.90 -19.99
CA GLN A 121 -2.47 12.08 -19.19
C GLN A 121 -1.52 11.73 -18.05
N ALA A 122 -0.66 12.68 -17.69
CA ALA A 122 0.21 12.56 -16.53
C ALA A 122 -0.62 12.56 -15.23
N ILE A 123 -0.27 11.66 -14.31
CA ILE A 123 -0.87 11.61 -12.99
C ILE A 123 -0.01 12.47 -12.06
N PRO A 124 -0.53 13.62 -11.56
CA PRO A 124 0.24 14.49 -10.69
C PRO A 124 0.53 13.82 -9.35
N ARG A 125 1.66 14.14 -8.78
CA ARG A 125 2.02 13.75 -7.41
C ARG A 125 1.54 14.83 -6.45
N SER A 126 0.96 14.38 -5.37
CA SER A 126 0.57 15.30 -4.27
C SER A 126 1.73 15.61 -3.35
#